data_7e8db3e8391e0b6ed3869c6695ff12a1
#
_entry.id   7e8db3e8391e0b6ed3869c6695ff12a1
#
_cell.length_a   1.000
_cell.length_b   1.000
_cell.length_c   1.000
_cell.angle_alpha   90.00
_cell.angle_beta   90.00
_cell.angle_gamma   90.00
#
_symmetry.space_group_name_H-M   'P 1'
#
loop_
_entity.id
_entity.type
_entity.pdbx_description
1 polymer ?
#
loop_
_entity_poly.entity_id
_entity_poly.type
_entity_poly.pdbx_seq_one_letter_code
_entity_poly.pdbx_strand_id
1 'polypeptide(L)'
;MHPFLPFLLFLFFLFLLINILNMKKLLFLFALVFSMEGVAQSNSDHNFEISKNLDIFNSLYKELDTYYVDTLSAEKNINNALLYMLNQLDPYTQYYAENKTQELKQLTTGKYAGIGSVISFLNKARRCIIEEPYEGMPAALAGLRAGDILLSIDGKDYGEAEKGKESEYSSRVSESLRGDVGTHFELKVKRYGVEKPLTFRLTRRTVTMPSVQFYTMVNDTVGYALLTGFTEQTTHELQMAFAELKQKGMRRFILDLRGNGGGLLDQAVNVVGLFVPRGKEVVRMKGKLKEVNSTFKTKNEPADLTMPIVVLTDNGTASSAEITSGALQDYDRAVIIGQRTYGKGLVQQTRQLPYKTILKLTTSKYYIPSGRCIQAYSYKNGQPQHLPDSLSKVFHTANGRPVRDGGGITPDIVTVPDSLPSLFSYLSASDALRNYCSDYQNHHRTIVCPSTFSLSDQEYNDFLQFLKKENFTYDTQSKSALNILRSIVAAEGYEQMAKDELNALEKKLSHNFEYDFDYWRKDIKSLVESELVTRYYYQKGVAEYNLRNDKDFKLALKVLCDDARYHRLLAPKKH
;
A
#
# COMPACT_ATOMS: atom_id res chain seq x y z
N MET A 1 70.82 -47.78 42.22
CA MET A 1 69.96 -47.20 41.15
C MET A 1 69.30 -45.97 41.73
N HIS A 2 69.63 -44.78 41.20
CA HIS A 2 69.24 -43.49 41.77
C HIS A 2 67.76 -43.18 41.58
N PRO A 3 66.98 -42.85 42.58
CA PRO A 3 65.55 -42.54 42.52
C PRO A 3 65.21 -41.14 41.94
N PHE A 4 66.21 -40.42 41.43
CA PHE A 4 66.04 -39.03 40.95
C PHE A 4 65.67 -38.88 39.47
N LEU A 5 65.80 -39.93 38.66
CA LEU A 5 65.62 -39.86 37.21
C LEU A 5 64.14 -39.62 36.79
N PRO A 6 63.16 -40.25 37.43
CA PRO A 6 61.73 -40.01 37.08
C PRO A 6 61.25 -38.60 37.46
N PHE A 7 61.79 -38.00 38.50
CA PHE A 7 61.42 -36.64 38.93
C PHE A 7 61.97 -35.57 37.98
N LEU A 8 63.20 -35.76 37.46
CA LEU A 8 63.79 -34.85 36.48
C LEU A 8 63.02 -34.91 35.13
N LEU A 9 62.63 -36.10 34.69
CA LEU A 9 61.79 -36.29 33.49
C LEU A 9 60.39 -35.65 33.67
N PHE A 10 59.79 -35.74 34.84
CA PHE A 10 58.51 -35.08 35.10
C PHE A 10 58.63 -33.54 35.07
N LEU A 11 59.67 -32.96 35.67
CA LEU A 11 59.94 -31.53 35.58
C LEU A 11 60.24 -31.06 34.16
N PHE A 12 60.97 -31.83 33.39
CA PHE A 12 61.24 -31.52 31.97
C PHE A 12 59.96 -31.56 31.12
N PHE A 13 59.08 -32.55 31.32
CA PHE A 13 57.76 -32.63 30.67
C PHE A 13 56.84 -31.47 31.13
N LEU A 14 56.85 -31.10 32.38
CA LEU A 14 56.07 -29.97 32.92
C LEU A 14 56.55 -28.65 32.30
N PHE A 15 57.87 -28.44 32.21
CA PHE A 15 58.47 -27.26 31.59
C PHE A 15 58.17 -27.18 30.08
N LEU A 16 58.19 -28.31 29.38
CA LEU A 16 57.81 -28.40 27.95
C LEU A 16 56.31 -28.09 27.77
N LEU A 17 55.44 -28.60 28.63
CA LEU A 17 54.00 -28.38 28.60
C LEU A 17 53.62 -26.91 28.85
N ILE A 18 54.32 -26.26 29.80
CA ILE A 18 54.15 -24.83 30.11
C ILE A 18 54.60 -23.96 28.94
N ASN A 19 55.72 -24.29 28.27
CA ASN A 19 56.19 -23.56 27.10
C ASN A 19 55.25 -23.76 25.90
N ILE A 20 54.68 -24.95 25.66
CA ILE A 20 53.71 -25.23 24.60
C ILE A 20 52.37 -24.47 24.88
N LEU A 21 51.95 -24.40 26.14
CA LEU A 21 50.76 -23.64 26.54
C LEU A 21 50.93 -22.12 26.35
N ASN A 22 52.11 -21.61 26.68
CA ASN A 22 52.45 -20.20 26.50
C ASN A 22 52.62 -19.86 25.02
N MET A 23 53.22 -20.73 24.18
CA MET A 23 53.27 -20.55 22.73
C MET A 23 51.90 -20.58 22.09
N LYS A 24 50.97 -21.46 22.51
CA LYS A 24 49.60 -21.47 22.01
C LYS A 24 48.85 -20.20 22.40
N LYS A 25 49.02 -19.68 23.60
CA LYS A 25 48.45 -18.38 24.05
C LYS A 25 49.04 -17.23 23.26
N LEU A 26 50.34 -17.23 22.97
CA LEU A 26 51.02 -16.21 22.19
C LEU A 26 50.53 -16.24 20.72
N LEU A 27 50.39 -17.43 20.10
CA LEU A 27 49.82 -17.61 18.75
C LEU A 27 48.35 -17.18 18.70
N PHE A 28 47.55 -17.44 19.72
CA PHE A 28 46.16 -16.99 19.79
C PHE A 28 46.07 -15.46 19.94
N LEU A 29 46.97 -14.87 20.72
CA LEU A 29 47.06 -13.41 20.85
C LEU A 29 47.51 -12.75 19.55
N PHE A 30 48.50 -13.33 18.84
CA PHE A 30 48.93 -12.88 17.51
C PHE A 30 47.83 -13.00 16.47
N ALA A 31 47.09 -14.12 16.44
CA ALA A 31 45.93 -14.29 15.56
C ALA A 31 44.80 -13.29 15.84
N LEU A 32 44.61 -12.94 17.12
CA LEU A 32 43.60 -11.93 17.53
C LEU A 32 44.02 -10.50 17.12
N VAL A 33 45.31 -10.16 17.23
CA VAL A 33 45.86 -8.86 16.79
C VAL A 33 45.78 -8.74 15.27
N PHE A 34 46.20 -9.76 14.51
CA PHE A 34 46.08 -9.77 13.05
C PHE A 34 44.63 -9.72 12.56
N SER A 35 43.68 -10.35 13.25
CA SER A 35 42.25 -10.23 12.92
C SER A 35 41.69 -8.84 13.21
N MET A 36 42.18 -8.14 14.23
CA MET A 36 41.79 -6.76 14.52
C MET A 36 42.37 -5.75 13.51
N GLU A 37 43.59 -5.94 13.06
CA GLU A 37 44.24 -5.10 12.02
C GLU A 37 43.50 -5.25 10.68
N GLY A 38 43.12 -6.47 10.27
CA GLY A 38 42.36 -6.71 9.04
C GLY A 38 40.99 -6.03 9.01
N VAL A 39 40.29 -5.96 10.12
CA VAL A 39 38.99 -5.26 10.26
C VAL A 39 39.16 -3.74 10.28
N ALA A 40 40.21 -3.25 10.95
CA ALA A 40 40.51 -1.82 11.01
C ALA A 40 40.94 -1.26 9.65
N GLN A 41 41.76 -2.01 8.88
CA GLN A 41 42.23 -1.63 7.55
C GLN A 41 41.09 -1.62 6.53
N SER A 42 40.17 -2.61 6.55
CA SER A 42 38.99 -2.65 5.69
C SER A 42 38.04 -1.46 5.91
N ASN A 43 37.87 -1.02 7.15
CA ASN A 43 37.04 0.16 7.45
C ASN A 43 37.73 1.47 7.04
N SER A 44 39.07 1.56 7.15
CA SER A 44 39.84 2.73 6.71
C SER A 44 39.75 2.91 5.20
N ASP A 45 39.92 1.83 4.44
CA ASP A 45 39.86 1.85 2.97
C ASP A 45 38.46 2.25 2.49
N HIS A 46 37.42 1.72 3.12
CA HIS A 46 36.04 2.07 2.78
C HIS A 46 35.72 3.54 3.06
N ASN A 47 36.12 4.08 4.19
CA ASN A 47 35.94 5.49 4.52
C ASN A 47 36.72 6.42 3.60
N PHE A 48 37.95 6.03 3.23
CA PHE A 48 38.74 6.76 2.23
C PHE A 48 38.04 6.80 0.87
N GLU A 49 37.52 5.67 0.38
CA GLU A 49 36.76 5.61 -0.88
C GLU A 49 35.51 6.52 -0.86
N ILE A 50 34.78 6.57 0.26
CA ILE A 50 33.64 7.47 0.43
C ILE A 50 34.11 8.93 0.30
N SER A 51 35.13 9.34 1.08
CA SER A 51 35.62 10.72 1.10
C SER A 51 36.14 11.14 -0.28
N LYS A 52 36.95 10.30 -0.92
CA LYS A 52 37.48 10.51 -2.27
C LYS A 52 36.36 10.74 -3.30
N ASN A 53 35.31 9.90 -3.30
CA ASN A 53 34.24 10.02 -4.27
C ASN A 53 33.36 11.26 -4.00
N LEU A 54 33.17 11.66 -2.74
CA LEU A 54 32.47 12.91 -2.39
C LEU A 54 33.27 14.14 -2.85
N ASP A 55 34.60 14.14 -2.71
CA ASP A 55 35.46 15.22 -3.18
C ASP A 55 35.42 15.33 -4.71
N ILE A 56 35.45 14.19 -5.41
CA ILE A 56 35.28 14.16 -6.87
C ILE A 56 33.93 14.74 -7.28
N PHE A 57 32.83 14.31 -6.63
CA PHE A 57 31.49 14.81 -6.92
C PHE A 57 31.38 16.32 -6.71
N ASN A 58 31.91 16.83 -5.59
CA ASN A 58 31.90 18.27 -5.27
C ASN A 58 32.70 19.06 -6.31
N SER A 59 33.90 18.60 -6.69
CA SER A 59 34.73 19.24 -7.70
C SER A 59 34.05 19.25 -9.08
N LEU A 60 33.49 18.12 -9.49
CA LEU A 60 32.75 17.99 -10.74
C LEU A 60 31.58 18.97 -10.80
N TYR A 61 30.80 19.07 -9.72
CA TYR A 61 29.65 19.98 -9.70
C TYR A 61 30.06 21.45 -9.78
N LYS A 62 31.17 21.84 -9.13
CA LYS A 62 31.73 23.20 -9.23
C LYS A 62 32.18 23.53 -10.66
N GLU A 63 32.84 22.58 -11.34
CA GLU A 63 33.23 22.77 -12.75
C GLU A 63 32.01 22.93 -13.66
N LEU A 64 30.96 22.10 -13.44
CA LEU A 64 29.70 22.21 -14.19
C LEU A 64 29.03 23.58 -13.97
N ASP A 65 28.90 24.01 -12.72
CA ASP A 65 28.24 25.27 -12.38
C ASP A 65 29.01 26.48 -12.95
N THR A 66 30.34 26.37 -13.02
CA THR A 66 31.22 27.46 -13.50
C THR A 66 31.28 27.54 -15.04
N TYR A 67 31.37 26.42 -15.73
CA TYR A 67 31.75 26.38 -17.14
C TYR A 67 30.71 25.83 -18.10
N TYR A 68 29.59 25.27 -17.58
CA TYR A 68 28.54 24.78 -18.48
C TYR A 68 27.88 25.95 -19.23
N VAL A 69 27.56 25.70 -20.50
CA VAL A 69 27.08 26.75 -21.43
C VAL A 69 25.78 27.41 -20.97
N ASP A 70 24.90 26.70 -20.28
CA ASP A 70 23.64 27.22 -19.76
C ASP A 70 23.64 27.32 -18.23
N THR A 71 22.80 28.21 -17.68
CA THR A 71 22.65 28.35 -16.22
C THR A 71 22.03 27.09 -15.62
N LEU A 72 22.69 26.50 -14.63
CA LEU A 72 22.23 25.30 -13.92
C LEU A 72 21.46 25.66 -12.66
N SER A 73 20.46 24.86 -12.33
CA SER A 73 19.80 24.89 -11.03
C SER A 73 20.45 23.86 -10.11
N ALA A 74 21.21 24.34 -9.12
CA ALA A 74 21.89 23.48 -8.15
C ALA A 74 20.91 22.57 -7.41
N GLU A 75 19.80 23.11 -6.92
CA GLU A 75 18.78 22.35 -6.21
C GLU A 75 18.22 21.23 -7.08
N LYS A 76 17.80 21.53 -8.31
CA LYS A 76 17.22 20.55 -9.22
C LYS A 76 18.21 19.43 -9.58
N ASN A 77 19.45 19.80 -9.92
CA ASN A 77 20.46 18.85 -10.37
C ASN A 77 20.92 17.92 -9.23
N ILE A 78 21.18 18.46 -8.05
CA ILE A 78 21.57 17.68 -6.88
C ILE A 78 20.41 16.78 -6.43
N ASN A 79 19.18 17.29 -6.37
CA ASN A 79 18.01 16.46 -6.05
C ASN A 79 17.84 15.29 -7.03
N ASN A 80 18.02 15.52 -8.32
CA ASN A 80 17.95 14.45 -9.32
C ASN A 80 19.05 13.39 -9.11
N ALA A 81 20.26 13.80 -8.78
CA ALA A 81 21.38 12.87 -8.47
C ALA A 81 21.07 12.05 -7.22
N LEU A 82 20.56 12.68 -6.15
CA LEU A 82 20.14 11.98 -4.93
C LEU A 82 19.03 10.97 -5.22
N LEU A 83 18.00 11.37 -5.96
CA LEU A 83 16.89 10.48 -6.33
C LEU A 83 17.38 9.30 -7.16
N TYR A 84 18.27 9.54 -8.15
CA TYR A 84 18.85 8.45 -8.94
C TYR A 84 19.60 7.44 -8.07
N MET A 85 20.46 7.93 -7.16
CA MET A 85 21.24 7.08 -6.23
C MET A 85 20.33 6.23 -5.34
N LEU A 86 19.28 6.84 -4.76
CA LEU A 86 18.36 6.14 -3.87
C LEU A 86 17.49 5.12 -4.61
N ASN A 87 17.07 5.44 -5.83
CA ASN A 87 16.29 4.54 -6.68
C ASN A 87 17.06 3.27 -7.10
N GLN A 88 18.40 3.25 -6.96
CA GLN A 88 19.19 2.03 -7.18
C GLN A 88 19.10 1.04 -6.01
N LEU A 89 18.58 1.45 -4.85
CA LEU A 89 18.49 0.62 -3.64
C LEU A 89 17.17 -0.14 -3.58
N ASP A 90 16.11 0.57 -3.24
CA ASP A 90 14.74 0.07 -3.12
C ASP A 90 13.73 1.24 -3.27
N PRO A 91 12.44 1.01 -3.54
CA PRO A 91 11.46 2.08 -3.76
C PRO A 91 11.02 2.79 -2.46
N TYR A 92 11.46 2.33 -1.30
CA TYR A 92 11.03 2.85 0.01
C TYR A 92 12.05 3.78 0.65
N THR A 93 13.31 3.72 0.20
CA THR A 93 14.38 4.64 0.63
C THR A 93 14.23 5.94 -0.14
N GLN A 94 13.82 7.01 0.55
CA GLN A 94 13.37 8.26 -0.08
C GLN A 94 13.96 9.48 0.62
N TYR A 95 14.29 10.49 -0.17
CA TYR A 95 14.71 11.81 0.29
C TYR A 95 13.55 12.80 0.23
N TYR A 96 13.36 13.54 1.31
CA TYR A 96 12.37 14.61 1.42
C TYR A 96 13.08 15.94 1.58
N ALA A 97 12.96 16.82 0.60
CA ALA A 97 13.38 18.20 0.70
C ALA A 97 12.54 18.96 1.75
N GLU A 98 13.02 20.12 2.23
CA GLU A 98 12.38 20.89 3.30
C GLU A 98 10.89 21.15 3.04
N ASN A 99 10.53 21.51 1.81
CA ASN A 99 9.14 21.78 1.39
C ASN A 99 8.23 20.53 1.34
N LYS A 100 8.79 19.32 1.32
CA LYS A 100 8.04 18.04 1.25
C LYS A 100 7.91 17.31 2.58
N THR A 101 8.44 17.85 3.67
CA THR A 101 8.36 17.20 5.00
C THR A 101 6.95 17.12 5.56
N GLN A 102 6.03 17.98 5.09
CA GLN A 102 4.61 17.95 5.44
C GLN A 102 3.92 16.66 4.94
N GLU A 103 4.30 16.15 3.77
CA GLU A 103 3.76 14.89 3.22
C GLU A 103 4.08 13.71 4.15
N LEU A 104 5.30 13.67 4.67
CA LEU A 104 5.72 12.63 5.62
C LEU A 104 4.91 12.68 6.93
N LYS A 105 4.62 13.89 7.44
CA LYS A 105 3.76 14.06 8.63
C LYS A 105 2.35 13.55 8.38
N GLN A 106 1.77 13.84 7.22
CA GLN A 106 0.44 13.36 6.86
C GLN A 106 0.36 11.83 6.85
N LEU A 107 1.39 11.16 6.31
CA LEU A 107 1.45 9.69 6.27
C LEU A 107 1.46 9.03 7.67
N THR A 108 2.01 9.71 8.67
CA THR A 108 2.12 9.17 10.03
C THR A 108 0.95 9.56 10.92
N THR A 109 0.51 10.81 10.84
CA THR A 109 -0.57 11.34 11.71
C THR A 109 -1.97 11.10 11.14
N GLY A 110 -2.09 10.86 9.82
CA GLY A 110 -3.38 10.87 9.12
C GLY A 110 -4.06 12.24 9.07
N LYS A 111 -3.32 13.33 9.37
CA LYS A 111 -3.86 14.70 9.49
C LYS A 111 -3.15 15.65 8.54
N TYR A 112 -3.92 16.54 7.95
CA TYR A 112 -3.40 17.68 7.20
C TYR A 112 -4.37 18.87 7.31
N ALA A 113 -3.89 20.08 6.99
CA ALA A 113 -4.76 21.25 6.95
C ALA A 113 -5.18 21.53 5.50
N GLY A 114 -6.50 21.59 5.26
CA GLY A 114 -7.04 21.77 3.92
C GLY A 114 -8.56 21.76 3.88
N ILE A 115 -9.13 21.37 2.74
CA ILE A 115 -10.59 21.37 2.51
C ILE A 115 -11.25 20.01 2.75
N GLY A 116 -10.47 18.93 2.90
CA GLY A 116 -11.03 17.57 3.05
C GLY A 116 -11.67 17.05 1.78
N SER A 117 -10.85 16.89 0.73
CA SER A 117 -11.26 16.32 -0.54
C SER A 117 -10.10 15.62 -1.23
N VAL A 118 -10.40 14.53 -1.94
CA VAL A 118 -9.52 13.97 -2.96
C VAL A 118 -9.66 14.82 -4.23
N ILE A 119 -8.55 15.13 -4.87
CA ILE A 119 -8.53 15.74 -6.20
C ILE A 119 -7.82 14.80 -7.18
N SER A 120 -8.26 14.81 -8.42
CA SER A 120 -7.63 14.06 -9.51
C SER A 120 -7.45 14.94 -10.75
N PHE A 121 -6.65 14.48 -11.70
CA PHE A 121 -6.43 15.19 -12.95
C PHE A 121 -7.37 14.67 -14.04
N LEU A 122 -8.13 15.59 -14.65
CA LEU A 122 -9.05 15.29 -15.74
C LEU A 122 -8.37 15.56 -17.09
N ASN A 123 -8.01 14.49 -17.82
CA ASN A 123 -7.25 14.59 -19.06
C ASN A 123 -7.93 15.44 -20.15
N LYS A 124 -9.26 15.30 -20.33
CA LYS A 124 -10.02 16.04 -21.36
C LYS A 124 -10.05 17.55 -21.08
N ALA A 125 -10.25 17.92 -19.82
CA ALA A 125 -10.26 19.34 -19.41
C ALA A 125 -8.86 19.87 -19.13
N ARG A 126 -7.85 19.00 -19.03
CA ARG A 126 -6.45 19.33 -18.61
C ARG A 126 -6.39 20.13 -17.32
N ARG A 127 -7.30 19.83 -16.39
CA ARG A 127 -7.48 20.51 -15.09
C ARG A 127 -7.69 19.51 -13.97
N CYS A 128 -7.48 19.93 -12.72
CA CYS A 128 -7.88 19.15 -11.56
C CYS A 128 -9.40 19.22 -11.35
N ILE A 129 -9.93 18.13 -10.81
CA ILE A 129 -11.32 18.03 -10.37
C ILE A 129 -11.38 17.63 -8.89
N ILE A 130 -12.50 17.91 -8.27
CA ILE A 130 -12.90 17.26 -7.02
C ILE A 130 -13.28 15.82 -7.37
N GLU A 131 -12.50 14.85 -6.91
CA GLU A 131 -12.82 13.44 -7.07
C GLU A 131 -13.83 13.01 -6.02
N GLU A 132 -13.55 13.35 -4.76
CA GLU A 132 -14.44 13.07 -3.65
C GLU A 132 -14.25 14.09 -2.53
N PRO A 133 -15.29 14.82 -2.10
CA PRO A 133 -15.30 15.56 -0.85
C PRO A 133 -15.53 14.60 0.33
N TYR A 134 -14.82 14.78 1.45
CA TYR A 134 -15.01 13.93 2.63
C TYR A 134 -16.21 14.41 3.47
N GLU A 135 -16.99 13.47 3.99
CA GLU A 135 -18.14 13.72 4.85
C GLU A 135 -17.78 14.63 6.03
N GLY A 136 -18.58 15.67 6.27
CA GLY A 136 -18.38 16.62 7.38
C GLY A 136 -17.20 17.57 7.24
N MET A 137 -16.43 17.49 6.15
CA MET A 137 -15.30 18.38 5.89
C MET A 137 -15.69 19.63 5.09
N PRO A 138 -14.84 20.68 5.10
CA PRO A 138 -15.17 21.96 4.46
C PRO A 138 -15.68 21.88 3.03
N ALA A 139 -15.08 21.01 2.21
CA ALA A 139 -15.50 20.80 0.82
C ALA A 139 -16.95 20.31 0.72
N ALA A 140 -17.29 19.25 1.46
CA ALA A 140 -18.64 18.69 1.47
C ALA A 140 -19.67 19.68 2.08
N LEU A 141 -19.32 20.32 3.21
CA LEU A 141 -20.18 21.28 3.90
C LEU A 141 -20.48 22.53 3.05
N ALA A 142 -19.54 22.95 2.20
CA ALA A 142 -19.74 24.04 1.26
C ALA A 142 -20.58 23.64 0.04
N GLY A 143 -20.81 22.34 -0.20
CA GLY A 143 -21.58 21.83 -1.33
C GLY A 143 -20.77 21.57 -2.60
N LEU A 144 -19.43 21.42 -2.47
CA LEU A 144 -18.61 20.86 -3.52
C LEU A 144 -19.01 19.41 -3.78
N ARG A 145 -18.93 18.99 -5.04
CA ARG A 145 -19.34 17.64 -5.49
C ARG A 145 -18.24 16.98 -6.30
N ALA A 146 -18.27 15.66 -6.33
CA ALA A 146 -17.45 14.89 -7.26
C ALA A 146 -17.72 15.32 -8.71
N GLY A 147 -16.66 15.52 -9.50
CA GLY A 147 -16.73 16.02 -10.86
C GLY A 147 -16.63 17.55 -11.01
N ASP A 148 -16.62 18.33 -9.93
CA ASP A 148 -16.40 19.79 -10.00
C ASP A 148 -14.99 20.09 -10.53
N ILE A 149 -14.87 20.74 -11.69
CA ILE A 149 -13.59 21.12 -12.31
C ILE A 149 -13.09 22.39 -11.67
N LEU A 150 -11.86 22.38 -11.14
CA LEU A 150 -11.23 23.52 -10.47
C LEU A 150 -10.79 24.56 -11.51
N LEU A 151 -11.27 25.80 -11.39
CA LEU A 151 -10.93 26.90 -12.28
C LEU A 151 -9.91 27.85 -11.66
N SER A 152 -10.24 28.42 -10.49
CA SER A 152 -9.36 29.37 -9.81
C SER A 152 -9.45 29.23 -8.28
N ILE A 153 -8.35 29.59 -7.60
CA ILE A 153 -8.21 29.63 -6.15
C ILE A 153 -7.74 31.03 -5.79
N ASP A 154 -8.49 31.76 -4.95
CA ASP A 154 -8.25 33.17 -4.59
C ASP A 154 -8.02 34.08 -5.80
N GLY A 155 -8.84 33.92 -6.83
CA GLY A 155 -8.76 34.71 -8.07
C GLY A 155 -7.61 34.30 -9.02
N LYS A 156 -6.70 33.43 -8.59
CA LYS A 156 -5.64 32.89 -9.43
C LYS A 156 -6.19 31.76 -10.30
N ASP A 157 -6.31 32.00 -11.60
CA ASP A 157 -6.63 30.96 -12.58
C ASP A 157 -5.40 30.07 -12.82
N TYR A 158 -5.60 28.77 -12.72
CA TYR A 158 -4.54 27.79 -12.96
C TYR A 158 -4.40 27.42 -14.44
N GLY A 159 -5.34 27.85 -15.29
CA GLY A 159 -5.36 27.48 -16.69
C GLY A 159 -5.44 25.97 -16.92
N GLU A 160 -5.06 25.54 -18.10
CA GLU A 160 -4.88 24.12 -18.44
C GLU A 160 -3.43 23.71 -18.20
N ALA A 161 -3.22 22.47 -17.78
CA ALA A 161 -1.88 21.92 -17.61
C ALA A 161 -1.14 21.84 -18.95
N GLU A 162 0.15 22.15 -18.99
CA GLU A 162 1.00 21.86 -20.13
C GLU A 162 1.16 20.35 -20.32
N LYS A 163 1.21 19.88 -21.57
CA LYS A 163 1.40 18.47 -21.88
C LYS A 163 2.72 17.95 -21.27
N GLY A 164 2.65 16.85 -20.54
CA GLY A 164 3.80 16.26 -19.84
C GLY A 164 4.10 16.86 -18.47
N LYS A 165 3.32 17.87 -18.00
CA LYS A 165 3.46 18.50 -16.67
C LYS A 165 2.22 18.30 -15.78
N GLU A 166 1.41 17.29 -16.06
CA GLU A 166 0.15 17.03 -15.37
C GLU A 166 0.36 16.80 -13.86
N SER A 167 1.41 16.08 -13.48
CA SER A 167 1.76 15.83 -12.07
C SER A 167 2.17 17.08 -11.33
N GLU A 168 3.01 17.92 -11.95
CA GLU A 168 3.44 19.21 -11.38
C GLU A 168 2.26 20.17 -11.22
N TYR A 169 1.37 20.22 -12.22
CA TYR A 169 0.13 21.00 -12.16
C TYR A 169 -0.75 20.55 -10.99
N SER A 170 -0.99 19.25 -10.86
CA SER A 170 -1.81 18.68 -9.80
C SER A 170 -1.24 18.96 -8.41
N SER A 171 0.09 18.88 -8.26
CA SER A 171 0.78 19.22 -7.01
C SER A 171 0.57 20.68 -6.64
N ARG A 172 0.76 21.63 -7.58
CA ARG A 172 0.52 23.07 -7.34
C ARG A 172 -0.92 23.37 -6.91
N VAL A 173 -1.90 22.74 -7.57
CA VAL A 173 -3.32 22.90 -7.20
C VAL A 173 -3.57 22.34 -5.81
N SER A 174 -3.06 21.15 -5.51
CA SER A 174 -3.18 20.52 -4.19
C SER A 174 -2.57 21.37 -3.07
N GLU A 175 -1.38 21.92 -3.29
CA GLU A 175 -0.71 22.81 -2.33
C GLU A 175 -1.52 24.07 -2.07
N SER A 176 -2.15 24.64 -3.09
CA SER A 176 -2.98 25.85 -2.95
C SER A 176 -4.29 25.60 -2.20
N LEU A 177 -4.84 24.39 -2.25
CA LEU A 177 -6.00 24.00 -1.44
C LEU A 177 -5.63 23.76 0.03
N ARG A 178 -4.36 23.48 0.32
CA ARG A 178 -3.80 23.36 1.68
C ARG A 178 -3.38 24.73 2.20
N GLY A 179 -3.05 24.80 3.47
CA GLY A 179 -2.56 26.01 4.13
C GLY A 179 -2.87 25.97 5.63
N ASP A 180 -2.68 27.09 6.33
CA ASP A 180 -2.88 27.15 7.77
C ASP A 180 -4.36 26.99 8.15
N VAL A 181 -4.59 26.29 9.25
CA VAL A 181 -5.93 26.08 9.81
C VAL A 181 -6.59 27.41 10.12
N GLY A 182 -7.85 27.57 9.73
CA GLY A 182 -8.64 28.78 9.94
C GLY A 182 -8.51 29.82 8.81
N THR A 183 -7.60 29.64 7.86
CA THR A 183 -7.50 30.55 6.71
C THR A 183 -8.67 30.33 5.75
N HIS A 184 -9.16 31.44 5.17
CA HIS A 184 -10.26 31.46 4.22
C HIS A 184 -9.75 31.67 2.81
N PHE A 185 -10.45 31.12 1.83
CA PHE A 185 -10.17 31.37 0.41
C PHE A 185 -11.43 31.13 -0.44
N GLU A 186 -11.38 31.64 -1.67
CA GLU A 186 -12.44 31.48 -2.67
C GLU A 186 -12.01 30.45 -3.72
N LEU A 187 -12.90 29.50 -4.00
CA LEU A 187 -12.72 28.47 -5.03
C LEU A 187 -13.79 28.61 -6.10
N LYS A 188 -13.39 28.76 -7.36
CA LYS A 188 -14.31 28.70 -8.51
C LYS A 188 -14.19 27.35 -9.19
N VAL A 189 -15.36 26.78 -9.51
CA VAL A 189 -15.45 25.49 -10.19
C VAL A 189 -16.43 25.54 -11.35
N LYS A 190 -16.24 24.65 -12.33
CA LYS A 190 -17.22 24.34 -13.37
C LYS A 190 -17.86 23.00 -13.03
N ARG A 191 -19.17 23.00 -12.87
CA ARG A 191 -19.97 21.78 -12.59
C ARG A 191 -20.69 21.33 -13.86
N TYR A 192 -20.70 20.01 -14.11
CA TYR A 192 -21.42 19.43 -15.23
C TYR A 192 -22.92 19.76 -15.14
N GLY A 193 -23.55 20.16 -16.28
CA GLY A 193 -24.96 20.54 -16.33
C GLY A 193 -25.27 21.93 -15.76
N VAL A 194 -24.26 22.69 -15.27
CA VAL A 194 -24.42 24.06 -14.78
C VAL A 194 -23.69 25.03 -15.71
N GLU A 195 -24.43 25.99 -16.29
CA GLU A 195 -23.90 26.88 -17.32
C GLU A 195 -22.83 27.82 -16.78
N LYS A 196 -23.09 28.45 -15.61
CA LYS A 196 -22.19 29.43 -15.00
C LYS A 196 -21.27 28.79 -13.97
N PRO A 197 -19.99 29.19 -13.91
CA PRO A 197 -19.09 28.76 -12.83
C PRO A 197 -19.68 29.04 -11.44
N LEU A 198 -19.50 28.11 -10.53
CA LEU A 198 -19.92 28.24 -9.13
C LEU A 198 -18.72 28.74 -8.29
N THR A 199 -19.02 29.59 -7.31
CA THR A 199 -18.04 30.13 -6.38
C THR A 199 -18.34 29.66 -4.97
N PHE A 200 -17.33 29.09 -4.30
CA PHE A 200 -17.41 28.59 -2.93
C PHE A 200 -16.41 29.33 -2.04
N ARG A 201 -16.84 29.77 -0.87
CA ARG A 201 -15.98 30.28 0.19
C ARG A 201 -15.67 29.15 1.16
N LEU A 202 -14.40 28.83 1.32
CA LEU A 202 -13.93 27.70 2.10
C LEU A 202 -13.02 28.17 3.23
N THR A 203 -13.07 27.43 4.34
CA THR A 203 -12.15 27.62 5.48
C THR A 203 -11.33 26.36 5.64
N ARG A 204 -10.00 26.47 5.61
CA ARG A 204 -9.12 25.33 5.84
C ARG A 204 -9.27 24.84 7.27
N ARG A 205 -9.43 23.53 7.45
CA ARG A 205 -9.49 22.87 8.75
C ARG A 205 -8.52 21.71 8.82
N THR A 206 -8.23 21.26 10.02
CA THR A 206 -7.56 19.96 10.18
C THR A 206 -8.47 18.88 9.63
N VAL A 207 -8.01 18.19 8.61
CA VAL A 207 -8.68 17.01 8.05
C VAL A 207 -8.05 15.80 8.73
N THR A 208 -8.88 14.97 9.34
CA THR A 208 -8.47 13.67 9.92
C THR A 208 -9.06 12.58 9.04
N MET A 209 -8.20 11.71 8.55
CA MET A 209 -8.64 10.52 7.81
C MET A 209 -8.71 9.36 8.80
N PRO A 210 -9.93 8.83 9.07
CA PRO A 210 -10.06 7.71 9.99
C PRO A 210 -9.38 6.46 9.42
N SER A 211 -8.68 5.73 10.26
CA SER A 211 -8.11 4.43 9.91
C SER A 211 -9.19 3.36 9.78
N VAL A 212 -10.20 3.40 10.67
CA VAL A 212 -11.40 2.55 10.58
C VAL A 212 -12.47 3.33 9.81
N GLN A 213 -12.53 3.10 8.51
CA GLN A 213 -13.44 3.84 7.63
C GLN A 213 -14.91 3.42 7.77
N PHE A 214 -15.14 2.15 8.09
CA PHE A 214 -16.49 1.61 8.22
C PHE A 214 -16.50 0.45 9.21
N TYR A 215 -17.52 0.38 10.04
CA TYR A 215 -17.81 -0.79 10.87
C TYR A 215 -19.33 -0.94 11.07
N THR A 216 -19.78 -2.17 11.18
CA THR A 216 -21.22 -2.47 11.34
C THR A 216 -21.44 -3.86 11.92
N MET A 217 -22.63 -4.07 12.50
CA MET A 217 -23.17 -5.43 12.67
C MET A 217 -23.69 -5.92 11.31
N VAL A 218 -23.19 -7.05 10.85
CA VAL A 218 -23.62 -7.68 9.59
C VAL A 218 -24.89 -8.52 9.77
N ASN A 219 -24.99 -9.11 10.94
CA ASN A 219 -26.18 -9.80 11.46
C ASN A 219 -26.14 -9.73 12.99
N ASP A 220 -27.03 -10.42 13.68
CA ASP A 220 -27.17 -10.35 15.14
C ASP A 220 -25.91 -10.74 15.92
N THR A 221 -24.95 -11.44 15.29
CA THR A 221 -23.77 -12.00 15.98
C THR A 221 -22.44 -11.66 15.35
N VAL A 222 -22.40 -11.20 14.12
CA VAL A 222 -21.15 -10.92 13.39
C VAL A 222 -20.94 -9.43 13.22
N GLY A 223 -19.84 -8.92 13.74
CA GLY A 223 -19.36 -7.57 13.49
C GLY A 223 -18.31 -7.55 12.37
N TYR A 224 -18.23 -6.43 11.68
CA TYR A 224 -17.29 -6.15 10.60
C TYR A 224 -16.63 -4.79 10.83
N ALA A 225 -15.33 -4.68 10.54
CA ALA A 225 -14.62 -3.41 10.50
C ALA A 225 -13.63 -3.38 9.32
N LEU A 226 -13.67 -2.29 8.54
CA LEU A 226 -12.74 -1.99 7.46
C LEU A 226 -11.65 -1.07 7.99
N LEU A 227 -10.42 -1.59 8.07
CA LEU A 227 -9.23 -0.88 8.50
C LEU A 227 -8.33 -0.60 7.29
N THR A 228 -8.20 0.66 6.89
CA THR A 228 -7.54 1.07 5.63
C THR A 228 -6.11 1.58 5.80
N GLY A 229 -5.63 1.78 7.03
CA GLY A 229 -4.27 2.23 7.31
C GLY A 229 -3.92 2.17 8.78
N PHE A 230 -2.65 2.41 9.10
CA PHE A 230 -2.13 2.44 10.47
C PHE A 230 -1.57 3.82 10.79
N THR A 231 -2.42 4.72 11.33
CA THR A 231 -2.07 6.06 11.83
C THR A 231 -1.99 6.05 13.36
N GLU A 232 -1.62 7.15 13.98
CA GLU A 232 -1.56 7.28 15.45
C GLU A 232 -2.89 6.97 16.16
N GLN A 233 -4.03 7.08 15.47
CA GLN A 233 -5.36 6.88 16.05
C GLN A 233 -5.91 5.46 15.85
N THR A 234 -5.26 4.63 15.05
CA THR A 234 -5.79 3.33 14.60
C THR A 234 -6.25 2.42 15.72
N THR A 235 -5.40 2.24 16.75
CA THR A 235 -5.75 1.36 17.88
C THR A 235 -6.96 1.88 18.63
N HIS A 236 -7.02 3.18 18.87
CA HIS A 236 -8.14 3.80 19.58
C HIS A 236 -9.44 3.67 18.79
N GLU A 237 -9.41 3.98 17.50
CA GLU A 237 -10.59 3.87 16.62
C GLU A 237 -11.10 2.42 16.54
N LEU A 238 -10.20 1.45 16.39
CA LEU A 238 -10.59 0.04 16.33
C LEU A 238 -11.12 -0.47 17.69
N GLN A 239 -10.54 -0.03 18.80
CA GLN A 239 -11.05 -0.36 20.14
C GLN A 239 -12.48 0.18 20.35
N MET A 240 -12.74 1.42 19.96
CA MET A 240 -14.08 2.03 20.07
C MET A 240 -15.10 1.29 19.19
N ALA A 241 -14.75 1.03 17.92
CA ALA A 241 -15.61 0.27 17.01
C ALA A 241 -15.89 -1.14 17.55
N PHE A 242 -14.87 -1.84 18.02
CA PHE A 242 -14.99 -3.19 18.59
C PHE A 242 -15.86 -3.21 19.84
N ALA A 243 -15.69 -2.25 20.75
CA ALA A 243 -16.49 -2.13 21.96
C ALA A 243 -17.97 -1.86 21.65
N GLU A 244 -18.26 -0.95 20.71
CA GLU A 244 -19.62 -0.66 20.26
C GLU A 244 -20.29 -1.88 19.64
N LEU A 245 -19.57 -2.62 18.78
CA LEU A 245 -20.08 -3.85 18.18
C LEU A 245 -20.35 -4.92 19.25
N LYS A 246 -19.49 -5.05 20.26
CA LYS A 246 -19.74 -5.95 21.41
C LYS A 246 -21.00 -5.58 22.19
N GLN A 247 -21.23 -4.29 22.43
CA GLN A 247 -22.47 -3.82 23.09
C GLN A 247 -23.73 -4.15 22.26
N LYS A 248 -23.60 -4.19 20.91
CA LYS A 248 -24.67 -4.59 19.99
C LYS A 248 -24.85 -6.12 19.86
N GLY A 249 -24.09 -6.91 20.64
CA GLY A 249 -24.24 -8.37 20.66
C GLY A 249 -23.25 -9.14 19.79
N MET A 250 -22.18 -8.50 19.29
CA MET A 250 -21.16 -9.17 18.48
C MET A 250 -20.51 -10.34 19.25
N ARG A 251 -20.44 -11.51 18.60
CA ARG A 251 -19.80 -12.72 19.09
C ARG A 251 -18.75 -13.28 18.13
N ARG A 252 -18.66 -12.75 16.91
CA ARG A 252 -17.72 -13.11 15.84
C ARG A 252 -17.32 -11.83 15.11
N PHE A 253 -16.08 -11.75 14.66
CA PHE A 253 -15.54 -10.53 14.10
C PHE A 253 -14.84 -10.75 12.74
N ILE A 254 -15.10 -9.87 11.79
CA ILE A 254 -14.38 -9.77 10.53
C ILE A 254 -13.58 -8.48 10.53
N LEU A 255 -12.24 -8.60 10.45
CA LEU A 255 -11.33 -7.47 10.26
C LEU A 255 -10.90 -7.45 8.78
N ASP A 256 -11.30 -6.44 8.05
CA ASP A 256 -10.94 -6.28 6.65
C ASP A 256 -9.69 -5.40 6.51
N LEU A 257 -8.60 -5.99 6.00
CA LEU A 257 -7.33 -5.34 5.72
C LEU A 257 -7.04 -5.23 4.22
N ARG A 258 -8.01 -5.52 3.35
CA ARG A 258 -7.84 -5.41 1.91
C ARG A 258 -7.58 -3.96 1.51
N GLY A 259 -6.64 -3.76 0.58
CA GLY A 259 -6.19 -2.43 0.17
C GLY A 259 -5.41 -1.65 1.23
N ASN A 260 -5.14 -2.21 2.41
CA ASN A 260 -4.40 -1.55 3.48
C ASN A 260 -2.89 -1.61 3.25
N GLY A 261 -2.28 -0.53 2.80
CA GLY A 261 -0.84 -0.42 2.55
C GLY A 261 0.06 -0.39 3.79
N GLY A 262 -0.52 -0.49 5.00
CA GLY A 262 0.21 -0.45 6.27
C GLY A 262 0.23 0.93 6.92
N GLY A 263 1.34 1.28 7.53
CA GLY A 263 1.55 2.53 8.28
C GLY A 263 2.44 2.32 9.51
N LEU A 264 2.07 2.87 10.65
CA LEU A 264 2.88 2.82 11.87
C LEU A 264 2.96 1.41 12.46
N LEU A 265 4.18 0.92 12.66
CA LEU A 265 4.47 -0.40 13.21
C LEU A 265 3.91 -0.57 14.63
N ASP A 266 4.06 0.45 15.48
CA ASP A 266 3.56 0.40 16.86
C ASP A 266 2.04 0.21 16.91
N GLN A 267 1.31 0.76 15.95
CA GLN A 267 -0.13 0.58 15.86
C GLN A 267 -0.51 -0.84 15.44
N ALA A 268 0.25 -1.46 14.54
CA ALA A 268 0.04 -2.89 14.22
C ALA A 268 0.27 -3.78 15.46
N VAL A 269 1.33 -3.52 16.23
CA VAL A 269 1.60 -4.23 17.50
C VAL A 269 0.45 -4.07 18.50
N ASN A 270 -0.09 -2.86 18.62
CA ASN A 270 -1.21 -2.57 19.51
C ASN A 270 -2.51 -3.22 19.05
N VAL A 271 -2.79 -3.21 17.73
CA VAL A 271 -3.97 -3.89 17.15
C VAL A 271 -3.90 -5.41 17.38
N VAL A 272 -2.73 -6.04 17.17
CA VAL A 272 -2.54 -7.45 17.53
C VAL A 272 -2.78 -7.68 19.02
N GLY A 273 -2.33 -6.73 19.87
CA GLY A 273 -2.52 -6.77 21.33
C GLY A 273 -3.98 -6.71 21.79
N LEU A 274 -4.93 -6.34 20.92
CA LEU A 274 -6.37 -6.42 21.23
C LEU A 274 -6.85 -7.89 21.29
N PHE A 275 -6.15 -8.79 20.63
CA PHE A 275 -6.60 -10.18 20.41
C PHE A 275 -5.60 -11.25 20.88
N VAL A 276 -4.41 -10.84 21.29
CA VAL A 276 -3.32 -11.73 21.73
C VAL A 276 -2.90 -11.33 23.14
N PRO A 277 -2.56 -12.28 24.04
CA PRO A 277 -2.18 -11.98 25.41
C PRO A 277 -1.01 -11.00 25.50
N ARG A 278 -0.98 -10.21 26.57
CA ARG A 278 0.12 -9.27 26.88
C ARG A 278 1.47 -9.98 26.96
N GLY A 279 2.53 -9.31 26.51
CA GLY A 279 3.91 -9.80 26.54
C GLY A 279 4.31 -10.72 25.39
N LYS A 280 3.41 -11.03 24.46
CA LYS A 280 3.70 -11.86 23.29
C LYS A 280 4.45 -11.05 22.21
N GLU A 281 5.45 -11.67 21.58
CA GLU A 281 6.19 -11.07 20.48
C GLU A 281 5.28 -10.93 19.25
N VAL A 282 5.26 -9.73 18.65
CA VAL A 282 4.48 -9.47 17.41
C VAL A 282 5.41 -9.37 16.22
N VAL A 283 6.53 -8.69 16.38
CA VAL A 283 7.48 -8.47 15.30
C VAL A 283 8.89 -8.26 15.85
N ARG A 284 9.88 -8.80 15.16
CA ARG A 284 11.30 -8.61 15.43
C ARG A 284 11.97 -7.95 14.22
N MET A 285 12.70 -6.88 14.46
CA MET A 285 13.50 -6.21 13.43
C MET A 285 14.96 -6.67 13.51
N LYS A 286 15.57 -6.92 12.35
CA LYS A 286 17.00 -7.22 12.20
C LYS A 286 17.57 -6.42 11.05
N GLY A 287 18.64 -5.68 11.31
CA GLY A 287 19.36 -4.88 10.34
C GLY A 287 20.86 -5.16 10.33
N LYS A 288 21.61 -4.37 9.55
CA LYS A 288 23.06 -4.45 9.42
C LYS A 288 23.77 -4.18 10.76
N LEU A 289 23.30 -3.16 11.48
CA LEU A 289 23.85 -2.77 12.78
C LEU A 289 22.98 -3.35 13.90
N LYS A 290 23.58 -3.75 15.03
CA LYS A 290 22.86 -4.31 16.18
C LYS A 290 21.90 -3.31 16.83
N GLU A 291 22.22 -2.02 16.76
CA GLU A 291 21.45 -0.91 17.33
C GLU A 291 20.05 -0.76 16.70
N VAL A 292 19.87 -1.22 15.47
CA VAL A 292 18.54 -1.20 14.80
C VAL A 292 17.73 -2.47 15.09
N ASN A 293 18.30 -3.46 15.77
CA ASN A 293 17.59 -4.67 16.14
C ASN A 293 16.64 -4.39 17.30
N SER A 294 15.39 -4.77 17.15
CA SER A 294 14.36 -4.55 18.16
C SER A 294 13.31 -5.66 18.12
N THR A 295 12.73 -5.94 19.29
CA THR A 295 11.61 -6.87 19.42
C THR A 295 10.43 -6.14 20.02
N PHE A 296 9.31 -6.16 19.33
CA PHE A 296 8.07 -5.51 19.74
C PHE A 296 7.09 -6.58 20.26
N LYS A 297 6.56 -6.33 21.44
CA LYS A 297 5.63 -7.22 22.14
C LYS A 297 4.33 -6.49 22.44
N THR A 298 3.24 -7.23 22.55
CA THR A 298 1.95 -6.72 23.01
C THR A 298 2.11 -6.10 24.40
N LYS A 299 1.54 -4.90 24.61
CA LYS A 299 1.67 -4.14 25.86
C LYS A 299 0.35 -4.00 26.61
N ASN A 300 -0.76 -3.91 25.88
CA ASN A 300 -2.09 -3.65 26.41
C ASN A 300 -2.78 -4.93 26.86
N GLU A 301 -3.76 -4.79 27.74
CA GLU A 301 -4.70 -5.88 28.03
C GLU A 301 -5.57 -6.13 26.78
N PRO A 302 -5.79 -7.41 26.42
CA PRO A 302 -6.56 -7.75 25.25
C PRO A 302 -8.05 -7.39 25.39
N ALA A 303 -8.66 -6.96 24.30
CA ALA A 303 -10.10 -6.71 24.24
C ALA A 303 -10.91 -8.02 24.22
N ASP A 304 -10.37 -9.05 23.57
CA ASP A 304 -10.96 -10.39 23.55
C ASP A 304 -9.94 -11.45 23.09
N LEU A 305 -9.81 -12.53 23.86
CA LEU A 305 -8.88 -13.64 23.58
C LEU A 305 -9.55 -14.84 22.88
N THR A 306 -10.87 -14.90 22.87
CA THR A 306 -11.63 -16.11 22.51
C THR A 306 -12.56 -15.95 21.33
N MET A 307 -13.03 -14.73 21.07
CA MET A 307 -13.96 -14.45 19.96
C MET A 307 -13.39 -14.94 18.62
N PRO A 308 -14.13 -15.72 17.83
CA PRO A 308 -13.70 -16.10 16.48
C PRO A 308 -13.47 -14.88 15.59
N ILE A 309 -12.31 -14.83 14.91
CA ILE A 309 -11.89 -13.72 14.03
C ILE A 309 -11.53 -14.27 12.66
N VAL A 310 -12.04 -13.62 11.62
CA VAL A 310 -11.53 -13.75 10.26
C VAL A 310 -10.88 -12.44 9.86
N VAL A 311 -9.72 -12.52 9.23
CA VAL A 311 -9.05 -11.37 8.60
C VAL A 311 -9.12 -11.52 7.09
N LEU A 312 -9.62 -10.49 6.41
CA LEU A 312 -9.63 -10.43 4.94
C LEU A 312 -8.36 -9.74 4.46
N THR A 313 -7.72 -10.32 3.44
CA THR A 313 -6.49 -9.80 2.82
C THR A 313 -6.55 -9.85 1.30
N ASP A 314 -5.79 -8.98 0.66
CA ASP A 314 -5.57 -8.97 -0.78
C ASP A 314 -4.12 -8.62 -1.14
N ASN A 315 -3.81 -8.49 -2.42
CA ASN A 315 -2.49 -8.09 -2.91
C ASN A 315 -2.11 -6.63 -2.58
N GLY A 316 -3.06 -5.79 -2.15
CA GLY A 316 -2.84 -4.44 -1.63
C GLY A 316 -2.55 -4.41 -0.12
N THR A 317 -2.80 -5.51 0.60
CA THR A 317 -2.47 -5.65 2.02
C THR A 317 -0.96 -5.70 2.21
N ALA A 318 -0.35 -4.68 2.85
CA ALA A 318 1.10 -4.55 2.92
C ALA A 318 1.61 -4.09 4.30
N SER A 319 2.91 -4.37 4.60
CA SER A 319 3.65 -3.81 5.74
C SER A 319 2.97 -4.07 7.10
N SER A 320 2.56 -3.02 7.85
CA SER A 320 1.87 -3.13 9.15
C SER A 320 0.59 -3.98 9.09
N ALA A 321 -0.12 -3.99 7.96
CA ALA A 321 -1.26 -4.87 7.74
C ALA A 321 -0.84 -6.35 7.62
N GLU A 322 0.34 -6.61 7.04
CA GLU A 322 0.92 -7.95 6.99
C GLU A 322 1.46 -8.41 8.34
N ILE A 323 2.02 -7.49 9.14
CA ILE A 323 2.40 -7.78 10.53
C ILE A 323 1.17 -8.20 11.33
N THR A 324 0.05 -7.47 11.17
CA THR A 324 -1.20 -7.75 11.88
C THR A 324 -1.79 -9.10 11.45
N SER A 325 -2.03 -9.31 10.15
CA SER A 325 -2.59 -10.56 9.63
C SER A 325 -1.68 -11.75 9.89
N GLY A 326 -0.37 -11.60 9.68
CA GLY A 326 0.61 -12.65 9.89
C GLY A 326 0.82 -13.03 11.35
N ALA A 327 0.84 -12.06 12.28
CA ALA A 327 0.93 -12.36 13.70
C ALA A 327 -0.33 -13.06 14.22
N LEU A 328 -1.52 -12.64 13.78
CA LEU A 328 -2.78 -13.31 14.13
C LEU A 328 -2.84 -14.74 13.55
N GLN A 329 -2.30 -14.96 12.33
CA GLN A 329 -2.15 -16.29 11.74
C GLN A 329 -1.15 -17.15 12.52
N ASP A 330 0.02 -16.62 12.85
CA ASP A 330 1.09 -17.36 13.53
C ASP A 330 0.70 -17.75 14.97
N TYR A 331 -0.17 -16.97 15.62
CA TYR A 331 -0.77 -17.33 16.91
C TYR A 331 -2.02 -18.19 16.80
N ASP A 332 -2.42 -18.61 15.60
CA ASP A 332 -3.69 -19.32 15.37
C ASP A 332 -4.90 -18.59 15.96
N ARG A 333 -4.82 -17.25 16.02
CA ARG A 333 -5.84 -16.39 16.63
C ARG A 333 -6.94 -16.01 15.65
N ALA A 334 -6.65 -16.00 14.37
CA ALA A 334 -7.59 -15.67 13.30
C ALA A 334 -7.38 -16.60 12.09
N VAL A 335 -8.46 -16.81 11.35
CA VAL A 335 -8.42 -17.41 10.01
C VAL A 335 -8.23 -16.31 9.00
N ILE A 336 -7.24 -16.43 8.11
CA ILE A 336 -6.96 -15.48 7.05
C ILE A 336 -7.63 -15.95 5.76
N ILE A 337 -8.43 -15.07 5.13
CA ILE A 337 -9.17 -15.39 3.88
C ILE A 337 -8.89 -14.29 2.85
N GLY A 338 -8.74 -14.68 1.60
CA GLY A 338 -8.56 -13.75 0.49
C GLY A 338 -7.36 -14.08 -0.38
N GLN A 339 -6.65 -13.06 -0.83
CA GLN A 339 -5.48 -13.21 -1.68
C GLN A 339 -4.20 -13.10 -0.86
N ARG A 340 -3.10 -13.63 -1.42
CA ARG A 340 -1.75 -13.46 -0.89
C ARG A 340 -1.42 -11.98 -0.79
N THR A 341 -0.84 -11.56 0.33
CA THR A 341 -0.49 -10.15 0.56
C THR A 341 0.72 -9.69 -0.26
N TYR A 342 1.00 -8.40 -0.24
CA TYR A 342 2.04 -7.76 -1.07
C TYR A 342 3.46 -8.31 -0.82
N GLY A 343 3.82 -8.60 0.42
CA GLY A 343 5.16 -9.10 0.78
C GLY A 343 6.17 -7.99 1.04
N LYS A 344 5.79 -6.91 1.74
CA LYS A 344 6.71 -5.86 2.19
C LYS A 344 7.21 -6.18 3.59
N GLY A 345 8.40 -6.77 3.68
CA GLY A 345 9.08 -7.11 4.93
C GLY A 345 10.26 -6.19 5.29
N LEU A 346 10.30 -4.97 4.73
CA LEU A 346 11.33 -3.95 4.96
C LEU A 346 10.83 -2.85 5.89
N VAL A 347 11.69 -2.41 6.80
CA VAL A 347 11.41 -1.33 7.75
C VAL A 347 12.20 -0.10 7.39
N GLN A 348 11.51 1.03 7.30
CA GLN A 348 12.13 2.34 7.11
C GLN A 348 12.19 3.10 8.43
N GLN A 349 13.29 3.82 8.63
CA GLN A 349 13.46 4.81 9.69
C GLN A 349 13.77 6.16 9.07
N THR A 350 13.26 7.23 9.70
CA THR A 350 13.58 8.59 9.29
C THR A 350 14.88 9.07 9.96
N ARG A 351 15.72 9.74 9.18
CA ARG A 351 16.95 10.39 9.64
C ARG A 351 16.89 11.85 9.27
N GLN A 352 17.09 12.73 10.25
CA GLN A 352 17.22 14.15 9.99
C GLN A 352 18.55 14.41 9.27
N LEU A 353 18.50 15.19 8.21
CA LEU A 353 19.65 15.67 7.48
C LEU A 353 19.75 17.19 7.64
N PRO A 354 20.88 17.83 7.26
CA PRO A 354 21.01 19.28 7.27
C PRO A 354 19.87 19.98 6.50
N TYR A 355 19.66 21.25 6.81
CA TYR A 355 18.64 22.12 6.17
C TYR A 355 17.22 21.55 6.26
N LYS A 356 16.86 20.96 7.41
CA LYS A 356 15.52 20.39 7.69
C LYS A 356 15.03 19.32 6.69
N THR A 357 15.94 18.74 5.92
CA THR A 357 15.62 17.65 5.01
C THR A 357 15.57 16.31 5.76
N ILE A 358 14.90 15.32 5.19
CA ILE A 358 14.71 14.00 5.83
C ILE A 358 15.07 12.90 4.85
N LEU A 359 15.84 11.93 5.33
CA LEU A 359 16.05 10.65 4.67
C LEU A 359 15.18 9.59 5.35
N LYS A 360 14.26 8.99 4.60
CA LYS A 360 13.54 7.78 4.98
C LYS A 360 14.33 6.60 4.44
N LEU A 361 15.00 5.87 5.31
CA LEU A 361 15.99 4.85 4.97
C LEU A 361 15.53 3.46 5.39
N THR A 362 15.62 2.49 4.49
CA THR A 362 15.45 1.07 4.81
C THR A 362 16.63 0.59 5.67
N THR A 363 16.37 0.28 6.94
CA THR A 363 17.39 -0.09 7.92
C THR A 363 17.33 -1.54 8.35
N SER A 364 16.19 -2.21 8.20
CA SER A 364 15.96 -3.54 8.77
C SER A 364 14.96 -4.35 7.94
N LYS A 365 15.02 -5.67 8.11
CA LYS A 365 13.94 -6.60 7.77
C LYS A 365 13.18 -6.95 9.03
N TYR A 366 11.89 -7.26 8.91
CA TYR A 366 11.12 -7.75 10.03
C TYR A 366 10.69 -9.21 9.90
N TYR A 367 10.54 -9.81 11.06
CA TYR A 367 10.20 -11.23 11.25
C TYR A 367 9.01 -11.29 12.20
N ILE A 368 7.97 -12.02 11.82
CA ILE A 368 6.75 -12.20 12.60
C ILE A 368 6.88 -13.39 13.57
N PRO A 369 5.90 -13.69 14.44
CA PRO A 369 6.08 -14.60 15.58
C PRO A 369 6.64 -15.99 15.25
N SER A 370 6.28 -16.59 14.12
CA SER A 370 6.85 -17.87 13.66
C SER A 370 8.34 -17.81 13.32
N GLY A 371 8.92 -16.62 13.21
CA GLY A 371 10.30 -16.37 12.78
C GLY A 371 10.47 -16.18 11.27
N ARG A 372 9.41 -16.27 10.48
CA ARG A 372 9.45 -16.04 9.03
C ARG A 372 9.58 -14.57 8.68
N CYS A 373 10.34 -14.29 7.60
CA CYS A 373 10.41 -12.99 6.94
C CYS A 373 9.48 -13.01 5.73
N ILE A 374 8.54 -12.07 5.67
CA ILE A 374 7.54 -12.05 4.60
C ILE A 374 7.98 -11.32 3.34
N GLN A 375 9.20 -10.75 3.31
CA GLN A 375 9.71 -10.00 2.16
C GLN A 375 9.69 -10.84 0.88
N ALA A 376 8.87 -10.43 -0.09
CA ALA A 376 8.67 -11.13 -1.36
C ALA A 376 9.70 -10.74 -2.43
N TYR A 377 10.32 -9.57 -2.30
CA TYR A 377 11.18 -8.99 -3.33
C TYR A 377 12.59 -8.75 -2.80
N SER A 378 13.59 -9.09 -3.60
CA SER A 378 14.93 -8.48 -3.54
C SER A 378 15.01 -7.35 -4.57
N TYR A 379 15.92 -6.40 -4.37
CA TYR A 379 16.11 -5.30 -5.31
C TYR A 379 17.51 -5.33 -5.88
N LYS A 380 17.62 -5.22 -7.20
CA LYS A 380 18.90 -5.10 -7.90
C LYS A 380 18.79 -3.93 -8.86
N ASN A 381 19.66 -2.94 -8.70
CA ASN A 381 19.60 -1.67 -9.44
C ASN A 381 18.18 -1.03 -9.39
N GLY A 382 17.57 -1.03 -8.22
CA GLY A 382 16.21 -0.49 -7.99
C GLY A 382 15.07 -1.35 -8.54
N GLN A 383 15.36 -2.39 -9.32
CA GLN A 383 14.34 -3.25 -9.91
C GLN A 383 13.96 -4.39 -8.97
N PRO A 384 12.65 -4.61 -8.73
CA PRO A 384 12.19 -5.70 -7.91
C PRO A 384 12.43 -7.04 -8.61
N GLN A 385 12.99 -7.99 -7.87
CA GLN A 385 13.13 -9.39 -8.27
C GLN A 385 12.33 -10.24 -7.30
N HIS A 386 11.32 -10.91 -7.78
CA HIS A 386 10.50 -11.78 -6.96
C HIS A 386 11.33 -12.97 -6.46
N LEU A 387 11.25 -13.28 -5.17
CA LEU A 387 11.88 -14.47 -4.61
C LEU A 387 11.07 -15.70 -5.04
N PRO A 388 11.69 -16.66 -5.75
CA PRO A 388 10.98 -17.86 -6.18
C PRO A 388 10.43 -18.66 -5.00
N ASP A 389 9.21 -19.18 -5.12
CA ASP A 389 8.58 -20.00 -4.08
C ASP A 389 9.40 -21.26 -3.72
N SER A 390 10.24 -21.75 -4.65
CA SER A 390 11.18 -22.85 -4.43
C SER A 390 12.26 -22.55 -3.39
N LEU A 391 12.57 -21.28 -3.15
CA LEU A 391 13.54 -20.84 -2.13
C LEU A 391 12.88 -20.51 -0.78
N SER A 392 11.55 -20.57 -0.69
CA SER A 392 10.83 -20.29 0.55
C SER A 392 11.02 -21.40 1.58
N LYS A 393 11.21 -21.02 2.85
CA LYS A 393 11.34 -21.94 3.99
C LYS A 393 10.01 -22.15 4.66
N VAL A 394 9.84 -23.36 5.21
CA VAL A 394 8.67 -23.71 6.00
C VAL A 394 8.90 -23.33 7.46
N PHE A 395 7.93 -22.65 8.04
CA PHE A 395 7.83 -22.31 9.46
C PHE A 395 6.50 -22.88 9.99
N HIS A 396 6.26 -22.76 11.28
CA HIS A 396 5.05 -23.30 11.90
C HIS A 396 4.39 -22.24 12.79
N THR A 397 3.06 -22.23 12.77
CA THR A 397 2.23 -21.44 13.70
C THR A 397 2.31 -22.03 15.12
N ALA A 398 1.69 -21.38 16.09
CA ALA A 398 1.64 -21.85 17.47
C ALA A 398 1.04 -23.27 17.60
N ASN A 399 0.05 -23.60 16.78
CA ASN A 399 -0.57 -24.93 16.73
C ASN A 399 0.16 -25.92 15.79
N GLY A 400 1.28 -25.51 15.18
CA GLY A 400 2.06 -26.39 14.28
C GLY A 400 1.58 -26.43 12.84
N ARG A 401 0.69 -25.52 12.39
CA ARG A 401 0.30 -25.42 10.98
C ARG A 401 1.47 -24.91 10.13
N PRO A 402 1.77 -25.49 8.96
CA PRO A 402 2.87 -25.03 8.11
C PRO A 402 2.54 -23.69 7.46
N VAL A 403 3.47 -22.74 7.55
CA VAL A 403 3.46 -21.42 6.89
C VAL A 403 4.80 -21.17 6.23
N ARG A 404 4.85 -20.29 5.23
CA ARG A 404 6.08 -20.05 4.44
C ARG A 404 6.54 -18.60 4.54
N ASP A 405 7.84 -18.38 4.33
CA ASP A 405 8.45 -17.06 4.17
C ASP A 405 8.56 -16.64 2.68
N GLY A 406 9.09 -15.46 2.43
CA GLY A 406 9.54 -15.03 1.10
C GLY A 406 8.44 -14.63 0.11
N GLY A 407 7.19 -14.46 0.55
CA GLY A 407 6.13 -14.16 -0.41
C GLY A 407 4.89 -13.49 0.17
N GLY A 408 5.03 -12.68 1.22
CA GLY A 408 3.89 -12.14 1.93
C GLY A 408 3.19 -13.18 2.80
N ILE A 409 1.98 -12.86 3.24
CA ILE A 409 1.11 -13.77 4.00
C ILE A 409 0.22 -14.53 3.03
N THR A 410 0.35 -15.85 3.02
CA THR A 410 -0.56 -16.72 2.28
C THR A 410 -1.79 -16.99 3.16
N PRO A 411 -3.01 -16.68 2.69
CA PRO A 411 -4.23 -16.94 3.44
C PRO A 411 -4.44 -18.45 3.74
N ASP A 412 -5.18 -18.75 4.80
CA ASP A 412 -5.63 -20.10 5.13
C ASP A 412 -6.65 -20.63 4.11
N ILE A 413 -7.44 -19.70 3.55
CA ILE A 413 -8.32 -19.95 2.39
C ILE A 413 -7.99 -18.91 1.33
N VAL A 414 -7.36 -19.37 0.24
CA VAL A 414 -7.00 -18.52 -0.89
C VAL A 414 -8.20 -18.36 -1.82
N THR A 415 -8.49 -17.12 -2.20
CA THR A 415 -9.51 -16.77 -3.21
C THR A 415 -8.85 -16.21 -4.47
N VAL A 416 -9.58 -16.29 -5.57
CA VAL A 416 -9.14 -15.72 -6.85
C VAL A 416 -9.90 -14.43 -7.10
N PRO A 417 -9.21 -13.33 -7.45
CA PRO A 417 -9.87 -12.07 -7.79
C PRO A 417 -10.73 -12.26 -9.03
N ASP A 418 -11.83 -11.50 -9.11
CA ASP A 418 -12.62 -11.44 -10.33
C ASP A 418 -11.79 -10.77 -11.43
N SER A 419 -11.68 -11.43 -12.58
CA SER A 419 -11.04 -10.85 -13.75
C SER A 419 -12.09 -10.08 -14.54
N LEU A 420 -12.03 -8.76 -14.49
CA LEU A 420 -12.88 -7.88 -15.29
C LEU A 420 -12.14 -7.49 -16.59
N PRO A 421 -12.86 -7.41 -17.73
CA PRO A 421 -12.27 -7.00 -18.98
C PRO A 421 -11.82 -5.53 -18.95
N SER A 422 -10.98 -5.14 -19.91
CA SER A 422 -10.48 -3.76 -20.05
C SER A 422 -11.59 -2.70 -20.14
N LEU A 423 -12.77 -3.07 -20.62
CA LEU A 423 -13.97 -2.24 -20.61
C LEU A 423 -14.18 -1.51 -19.25
N PHE A 424 -13.99 -2.22 -18.13
CA PHE A 424 -14.19 -1.62 -16.80
C PHE A 424 -13.16 -0.54 -16.49
N SER A 425 -11.89 -0.74 -16.87
CA SER A 425 -10.85 0.28 -16.70
C SER A 425 -11.13 1.51 -17.57
N TYR A 426 -11.55 1.31 -18.82
CA TYR A 426 -11.95 2.41 -19.72
C TYR A 426 -13.17 3.15 -19.16
N LEU A 427 -14.18 2.43 -18.68
CA LEU A 427 -15.39 3.02 -18.15
C LEU A 427 -15.12 3.82 -16.89
N SER A 428 -14.38 3.25 -15.93
CA SER A 428 -14.00 3.93 -14.68
C SER A 428 -13.16 5.18 -14.92
N ALA A 429 -12.28 5.17 -15.93
CA ALA A 429 -11.45 6.32 -16.29
C ALA A 429 -12.20 7.34 -17.18
N SER A 430 -13.44 7.04 -17.63
CA SER A 430 -14.14 7.87 -18.62
C SER A 430 -14.82 9.07 -17.97
N ASP A 431 -14.79 10.19 -18.70
CA ASP A 431 -15.61 11.36 -18.38
C ASP A 431 -17.11 11.06 -18.52
N ALA A 432 -17.48 10.10 -19.40
CA ALA A 432 -18.86 9.75 -19.65
C ALA A 432 -19.54 9.16 -18.41
N LEU A 433 -18.89 8.22 -17.69
CA LEU A 433 -19.41 7.71 -16.42
C LEU A 433 -19.56 8.84 -15.39
N ARG A 434 -18.51 9.65 -15.23
CA ARG A 434 -18.49 10.77 -14.27
C ARG A 434 -19.59 11.80 -14.58
N ASN A 435 -19.77 12.14 -15.85
CA ASN A 435 -20.78 13.11 -16.31
C ASN A 435 -22.20 12.57 -16.11
N TYR A 436 -22.42 11.28 -16.43
CA TYR A 436 -23.70 10.62 -16.15
C TYR A 436 -24.05 10.67 -14.66
N CYS A 437 -23.12 10.31 -13.79
CA CYS A 437 -23.35 10.35 -12.35
C CYS A 437 -23.57 11.79 -11.84
N SER A 438 -22.94 12.79 -12.45
CA SER A 438 -23.19 14.21 -12.15
C SER A 438 -24.58 14.65 -12.60
N ASP A 439 -25.00 14.23 -13.80
CA ASP A 439 -26.34 14.48 -14.32
C ASP A 439 -27.42 13.81 -13.46
N TYR A 440 -27.19 12.55 -13.10
CA TYR A 440 -28.06 11.81 -12.18
C TYR A 440 -28.23 12.55 -10.85
N GLN A 441 -27.13 13.02 -10.24
CA GLN A 441 -27.14 13.77 -8.98
C GLN A 441 -27.85 15.14 -9.10
N ASN A 442 -27.86 15.77 -10.29
CA ASN A 442 -28.60 17.01 -10.52
C ASN A 442 -30.12 16.79 -10.52
N HIS A 443 -30.59 15.62 -10.96
CA HIS A 443 -32.02 15.28 -11.04
C HIS A 443 -32.54 14.52 -9.80
N HIS A 444 -31.65 13.87 -9.02
CA HIS A 444 -32.01 13.11 -7.84
C HIS A 444 -31.35 13.71 -6.60
N ARG A 445 -32.12 14.31 -5.71
CA ARG A 445 -31.57 14.90 -4.46
C ARG A 445 -31.07 13.88 -3.46
N THR A 446 -31.67 12.71 -3.43
CA THR A 446 -31.36 11.61 -2.52
C THR A 446 -31.51 10.29 -3.24
N ILE A 447 -30.83 9.27 -2.77
CA ILE A 447 -31.05 7.86 -3.15
C ILE A 447 -31.35 7.03 -1.91
N VAL A 448 -31.89 5.83 -2.07
CA VAL A 448 -32.12 4.88 -0.97
C VAL A 448 -30.78 4.44 -0.33
N CYS A 449 -30.84 3.81 0.85
CA CYS A 449 -29.64 3.42 1.58
C CYS A 449 -28.73 2.49 0.74
N PRO A 450 -27.40 2.54 0.94
CA PRO A 450 -26.43 1.79 0.16
C PRO A 450 -26.70 0.29 0.10
N SER A 451 -27.13 -0.29 1.22
CA SER A 451 -27.43 -1.72 1.33
C SER A 451 -28.58 -2.19 0.41
N THR A 452 -29.45 -1.30 -0.06
CA THR A 452 -30.60 -1.62 -0.91
C THR A 452 -30.60 -0.91 -2.25
N PHE A 453 -29.71 0.07 -2.46
CA PHE A 453 -29.66 0.84 -3.69
C PHE A 453 -29.37 -0.04 -4.90
N SER A 454 -30.18 0.08 -5.94
CA SER A 454 -29.95 -0.56 -7.23
C SER A 454 -30.59 0.27 -8.34
N LEU A 455 -29.89 0.44 -9.44
CA LEU A 455 -30.41 1.06 -10.64
C LEU A 455 -31.52 0.19 -11.23
N SER A 456 -32.63 0.82 -11.64
CA SER A 456 -33.64 0.17 -12.47
C SER A 456 -33.09 -0.17 -13.85
N ASP A 457 -33.80 -1.02 -14.60
CA ASP A 457 -33.41 -1.32 -15.98
C ASP A 457 -33.57 -0.10 -16.90
N GLN A 458 -34.52 0.79 -16.59
CA GLN A 458 -34.68 2.04 -17.33
C GLN A 458 -33.47 2.96 -17.12
N GLU A 459 -33.05 3.20 -15.88
CA GLU A 459 -31.88 4.03 -15.56
C GLU A 459 -30.60 3.46 -16.16
N TYR A 460 -30.45 2.12 -16.21
CA TYR A 460 -29.33 1.48 -16.89
C TYR A 460 -29.37 1.74 -18.42
N ASN A 461 -30.55 1.64 -19.05
CA ASN A 461 -30.70 1.96 -20.47
C ASN A 461 -30.43 3.44 -20.75
N ASP A 462 -30.85 4.34 -19.88
CA ASP A 462 -30.54 5.78 -19.95
C ASP A 462 -29.04 6.02 -19.88
N PHE A 463 -28.34 5.30 -19.00
CA PHE A 463 -26.86 5.30 -18.95
C PHE A 463 -26.25 4.85 -20.28
N LEU A 464 -26.73 3.78 -20.89
CA LEU A 464 -26.21 3.32 -22.19
C LEU A 464 -26.42 4.35 -23.29
N GLN A 465 -27.59 5.01 -23.32
CA GLN A 465 -27.86 6.08 -24.29
C GLN A 465 -26.93 7.28 -24.04
N PHE A 466 -26.66 7.60 -22.78
CA PHE A 466 -25.71 8.64 -22.42
C PHE A 466 -24.30 8.34 -22.91
N LEU A 467 -23.80 7.10 -22.72
CA LEU A 467 -22.49 6.67 -23.22
C LEU A 467 -22.39 6.81 -24.74
N LYS A 468 -23.43 6.43 -25.49
CA LYS A 468 -23.49 6.58 -26.96
C LYS A 468 -23.42 8.04 -27.36
N LYS A 469 -24.16 8.92 -26.69
CA LYS A 469 -24.15 10.37 -26.94
C LYS A 469 -22.76 10.99 -26.66
N GLU A 470 -22.06 10.52 -25.66
CA GLU A 470 -20.70 10.97 -25.32
C GLU A 470 -19.61 10.30 -26.21
N ASN A 471 -20.01 9.46 -27.19
CA ASN A 471 -19.12 8.71 -28.06
C ASN A 471 -18.09 7.86 -27.29
N PHE A 472 -18.54 7.19 -26.22
CA PHE A 472 -17.67 6.33 -25.42
C PHE A 472 -17.13 5.17 -26.26
N THR A 473 -15.82 4.98 -26.24
CA THR A 473 -15.11 3.89 -26.93
C THR A 473 -14.10 3.23 -25.98
N TYR A 474 -13.76 1.99 -26.24
CA TYR A 474 -12.79 1.21 -25.48
C TYR A 474 -12.11 0.19 -26.40
N ASP A 475 -10.90 -0.26 -26.01
CA ASP A 475 -10.18 -1.32 -26.70
C ASP A 475 -10.23 -2.61 -25.90
N THR A 476 -10.34 -3.74 -26.60
CA THR A 476 -10.27 -5.06 -25.97
C THR A 476 -8.84 -5.61 -26.02
N GLN A 477 -8.49 -6.42 -25.02
CA GLN A 477 -7.21 -7.14 -25.01
C GLN A 477 -7.11 -8.12 -26.19
N SER A 478 -8.24 -8.70 -26.62
CA SER A 478 -8.30 -9.60 -27.78
C SER A 478 -7.92 -8.90 -29.08
N LYS A 479 -8.35 -7.65 -29.28
CA LYS A 479 -7.94 -6.84 -30.45
C LYS A 479 -6.44 -6.53 -30.41
N SER A 480 -5.92 -6.15 -29.25
CA SER A 480 -4.49 -5.91 -29.09
C SER A 480 -3.66 -7.17 -29.35
N ALA A 481 -4.08 -8.32 -28.81
CA ALA A 481 -3.45 -9.61 -29.05
C ALA A 481 -3.49 -10.01 -30.53
N LEU A 482 -4.61 -9.78 -31.22
CA LEU A 482 -4.74 -10.04 -32.65
C LEU A 482 -3.79 -9.17 -33.49
N ASN A 483 -3.61 -7.90 -33.12
CA ASN A 483 -2.67 -7.01 -33.82
C ASN A 483 -1.21 -7.48 -33.62
N ILE A 484 -0.85 -7.95 -32.41
CA ILE A 484 0.46 -8.56 -32.14
C ILE A 484 0.62 -9.84 -32.98
N LEU A 485 -0.41 -10.71 -33.01
CA LEU A 485 -0.41 -11.93 -33.82
C LEU A 485 -0.21 -11.63 -35.30
N ARG A 486 -0.90 -10.64 -35.85
CA ARG A 486 -0.70 -10.18 -37.24
C ARG A 486 0.74 -9.78 -37.52
N SER A 487 1.36 -9.02 -36.61
CA SER A 487 2.75 -8.59 -36.74
C SER A 487 3.73 -9.79 -36.73
N ILE A 488 3.48 -10.79 -35.88
CA ILE A 488 4.27 -12.03 -35.83
C ILE A 488 4.10 -12.84 -37.11
N VAL A 489 2.87 -13.08 -37.56
CA VAL A 489 2.54 -13.83 -38.77
C VAL A 489 3.17 -13.19 -40.03
N ALA A 490 3.16 -11.85 -40.10
CA ALA A 490 3.82 -11.11 -41.18
C ALA A 490 5.35 -11.27 -41.13
N ALA A 491 5.98 -11.19 -39.93
CA ALA A 491 7.40 -11.37 -39.75
C ALA A 491 7.88 -12.80 -40.09
N GLU A 492 7.02 -13.81 -39.90
CA GLU A 492 7.26 -15.21 -40.24
C GLU A 492 6.95 -15.55 -41.70
N GLY A 493 6.42 -14.60 -42.48
CA GLY A 493 6.11 -14.78 -43.91
C GLY A 493 4.80 -15.51 -44.21
N TYR A 494 3.91 -15.71 -43.21
CA TYR A 494 2.62 -16.39 -43.35
C TYR A 494 1.44 -15.44 -43.59
N GLU A 495 1.68 -14.14 -43.79
CA GLU A 495 0.63 -13.11 -43.88
C GLU A 495 -0.46 -13.45 -44.94
N GLN A 496 -0.05 -13.89 -46.12
CA GLN A 496 -1.00 -14.22 -47.20
C GLN A 496 -1.80 -15.51 -46.89
N MET A 497 -1.17 -16.49 -46.25
CA MET A 497 -1.82 -17.78 -45.94
C MET A 497 -2.86 -17.64 -44.83
N ALA A 498 -2.61 -16.78 -43.83
CA ALA A 498 -3.47 -16.61 -42.66
C ALA A 498 -4.42 -15.41 -42.75
N LYS A 499 -4.43 -14.71 -43.88
CA LYS A 499 -5.16 -13.44 -44.08
C LYS A 499 -6.66 -13.57 -43.81
N ASP A 500 -7.29 -14.58 -44.40
CA ASP A 500 -8.74 -14.73 -44.32
C ASP A 500 -9.19 -15.16 -42.92
N GLU A 501 -8.44 -16.03 -42.27
CA GLU A 501 -8.70 -16.47 -40.89
C GLU A 501 -8.53 -15.32 -39.90
N LEU A 502 -7.46 -14.53 -40.04
CA LEU A 502 -7.22 -13.37 -39.19
C LEU A 502 -8.31 -12.29 -39.40
N ASN A 503 -8.77 -12.06 -40.64
CA ASN A 503 -9.86 -11.13 -40.91
C ASN A 503 -11.20 -11.65 -40.36
N ALA A 504 -11.47 -12.95 -40.48
CA ALA A 504 -12.66 -13.58 -39.92
C ALA A 504 -12.65 -13.50 -38.39
N LEU A 505 -11.48 -13.70 -37.77
CA LEU A 505 -11.29 -13.58 -36.32
C LEU A 505 -11.48 -12.12 -35.87
N GLU A 506 -10.89 -11.15 -36.58
CA GLU A 506 -11.07 -9.73 -36.31
C GLU A 506 -12.55 -9.32 -36.33
N LYS A 507 -13.30 -9.77 -37.36
CA LYS A 507 -14.73 -9.51 -37.43
C LYS A 507 -15.52 -10.11 -36.26
N LYS A 508 -15.14 -11.28 -35.78
CA LYS A 508 -15.77 -11.92 -34.62
C LYS A 508 -15.39 -11.28 -33.29
N LEU A 509 -14.18 -10.72 -33.18
CA LEU A 509 -13.67 -10.04 -32.00
C LEU A 509 -13.91 -8.52 -32.06
N SER A 510 -14.52 -8.01 -33.14
CA SER A 510 -14.91 -6.60 -33.22
C SER A 510 -15.93 -6.27 -32.15
N HIS A 511 -15.77 -5.07 -31.56
CA HIS A 511 -16.68 -4.56 -30.54
C HIS A 511 -18.14 -4.64 -30.96
N ASN A 512 -18.94 -5.19 -30.06
CA ASN A 512 -20.38 -5.05 -30.10
C ASN A 512 -20.80 -4.41 -28.78
N PHE A 513 -21.01 -3.09 -28.79
CA PHE A 513 -21.39 -2.31 -27.62
C PHE A 513 -22.61 -2.91 -26.92
N GLU A 514 -23.65 -3.28 -27.69
CA GLU A 514 -24.88 -3.85 -27.15
C GLU A 514 -24.62 -5.20 -26.47
N TYR A 515 -23.87 -6.07 -27.12
CA TYR A 515 -23.53 -7.38 -26.58
C TYR A 515 -22.67 -7.28 -25.32
N ASP A 516 -21.61 -6.49 -25.36
CA ASP A 516 -20.68 -6.37 -24.23
C ASP A 516 -21.36 -5.76 -22.99
N PHE A 517 -22.20 -4.73 -23.20
CA PHE A 517 -22.93 -4.08 -22.13
C PHE A 517 -24.11 -4.92 -21.61
N ASP A 518 -24.68 -5.81 -22.41
CA ASP A 518 -25.67 -6.77 -21.93
C ASP A 518 -25.02 -7.94 -21.19
N TYR A 519 -23.94 -8.49 -21.74
CA TYR A 519 -23.18 -9.60 -21.11
C TYR A 519 -22.64 -9.21 -19.72
N TRP A 520 -22.11 -8.00 -19.58
CA TRP A 520 -21.54 -7.48 -18.33
C TRP A 520 -22.52 -6.58 -17.57
N ARG A 521 -23.81 -6.62 -17.89
CA ARG A 521 -24.85 -5.74 -17.30
C ARG A 521 -24.77 -5.66 -15.79
N LYS A 522 -24.68 -6.79 -15.10
CA LYS A 522 -24.66 -6.84 -13.63
C LYS A 522 -23.46 -6.12 -13.04
N ASP A 523 -22.28 -6.35 -13.61
CA ASP A 523 -21.04 -5.79 -13.09
C ASP A 523 -20.91 -4.31 -13.45
N ILE A 524 -21.38 -3.91 -14.64
CA ILE A 524 -21.45 -2.49 -15.05
C ILE A 524 -22.46 -1.74 -14.18
N LYS A 525 -23.65 -2.30 -13.89
CA LYS A 525 -24.59 -1.71 -12.93
C LYS A 525 -23.91 -1.51 -11.57
N SER A 526 -23.18 -2.51 -11.08
CA SER A 526 -22.47 -2.40 -9.81
C SER A 526 -21.42 -1.28 -9.81
N LEU A 527 -20.71 -1.08 -10.91
CA LEU A 527 -19.76 0.02 -11.06
C LEU A 527 -20.45 1.38 -11.01
N VAL A 528 -21.53 1.57 -11.77
CA VAL A 528 -22.29 2.82 -11.80
C VAL A 528 -22.95 3.09 -10.45
N GLU A 529 -23.54 2.07 -9.83
CA GLU A 529 -24.16 2.13 -8.50
C GLU A 529 -23.14 2.53 -7.42
N SER A 530 -21.92 1.94 -7.44
CA SER A 530 -20.84 2.30 -6.52
C SER A 530 -20.44 3.77 -6.68
N GLU A 531 -20.30 4.25 -7.91
CA GLU A 531 -19.99 5.67 -8.19
C GLU A 531 -21.10 6.61 -7.72
N LEU A 532 -22.35 6.24 -7.91
CA LEU A 532 -23.49 7.00 -7.40
C LEU A 532 -23.53 6.99 -5.87
N VAL A 533 -23.35 5.83 -5.24
CA VAL A 533 -23.32 5.71 -3.77
C VAL A 533 -22.22 6.60 -3.16
N THR A 534 -21.03 6.66 -3.80
CA THR A 534 -19.94 7.57 -3.39
C THR A 534 -20.42 9.01 -3.29
N ARG A 535 -21.24 9.47 -4.24
CA ARG A 535 -21.71 10.86 -4.31
C ARG A 535 -22.71 11.26 -3.24
N TYR A 536 -23.44 10.29 -2.69
CA TYR A 536 -24.48 10.54 -1.67
C TYR A 536 -24.06 10.09 -0.26
N TYR A 537 -23.27 9.03 -0.17
CA TYR A 537 -22.95 8.36 1.11
C TYR A 537 -21.43 8.22 1.35
N TYR A 538 -20.59 8.81 0.47
CA TYR A 538 -19.15 8.80 0.59
C TYR A 538 -18.54 7.37 0.69
N GLN A 539 -17.30 7.25 1.06
CA GLN A 539 -16.62 5.93 1.17
C GLN A 539 -17.30 4.98 2.17
N LYS A 540 -17.91 5.52 3.21
CA LYS A 540 -18.68 4.72 4.16
C LYS A 540 -19.84 3.99 3.47
N GLY A 541 -20.59 4.70 2.62
CA GLY A 541 -21.67 4.08 1.86
C GLY A 541 -21.18 3.07 0.84
N VAL A 542 -20.04 3.32 0.18
CA VAL A 542 -19.41 2.36 -0.76
C VAL A 542 -19.01 1.10 -0.02
N ALA A 543 -18.41 1.20 1.17
CA ALA A 543 -18.05 0.04 1.98
C ALA A 543 -19.29 -0.81 2.31
N GLU A 544 -20.39 -0.17 2.74
CA GLU A 544 -21.67 -0.85 2.99
C GLU A 544 -22.23 -1.52 1.72
N TYR A 545 -22.25 -0.78 0.60
CA TYR A 545 -22.74 -1.28 -0.69
C TYR A 545 -21.98 -2.52 -1.17
N ASN A 546 -20.65 -2.47 -1.11
CA ASN A 546 -19.79 -3.53 -1.62
C ASN A 546 -19.96 -4.87 -0.88
N LEU A 547 -20.26 -4.85 0.43
CA LEU A 547 -20.48 -6.08 1.21
C LEU A 547 -21.59 -6.98 0.64
N ARG A 548 -22.56 -6.41 -0.09
CA ARG A 548 -23.69 -7.16 -0.69
C ARG A 548 -23.24 -8.26 -1.65
N ASN A 549 -22.23 -7.98 -2.45
CA ASN A 549 -21.79 -8.87 -3.53
C ASN A 549 -20.37 -9.44 -3.31
N ASP A 550 -19.71 -9.06 -2.25
CA ASP A 550 -18.36 -9.47 -1.91
C ASP A 550 -18.27 -10.97 -1.61
N LYS A 551 -17.53 -11.69 -2.43
CA LYS A 551 -17.36 -13.15 -2.33
C LYS A 551 -16.53 -13.56 -1.12
N ASP A 552 -15.46 -12.80 -0.82
CA ASP A 552 -14.56 -13.07 0.30
C ASP A 552 -15.27 -12.83 1.63
N PHE A 553 -16.02 -11.73 1.71
CA PHE A 553 -16.87 -11.43 2.86
C PHE A 553 -17.94 -12.52 3.09
N LYS A 554 -18.65 -12.95 2.04
CA LYS A 554 -19.62 -14.04 2.14
C LYS A 554 -18.98 -15.37 2.59
N LEU A 555 -17.75 -15.64 2.13
CA LEU A 555 -16.98 -16.80 2.56
C LEU A 555 -16.57 -16.69 4.04
N ALA A 556 -16.13 -15.50 4.47
CA ALA A 556 -15.81 -15.22 5.87
C ALA A 556 -17.02 -15.46 6.80
N LEU A 557 -18.21 -15.00 6.40
CA LEU A 557 -19.45 -15.26 7.12
C LEU A 557 -19.74 -16.77 7.24
N LYS A 558 -19.60 -17.53 6.14
CA LYS A 558 -19.79 -18.99 6.15
C LYS A 558 -18.80 -19.69 7.07
N VAL A 559 -17.55 -19.25 7.11
CA VAL A 559 -16.51 -19.82 7.99
C VAL A 559 -16.82 -19.49 9.45
N LEU A 560 -17.21 -18.26 9.77
CA LEU A 560 -17.53 -17.85 11.14
C LEU A 560 -18.83 -18.48 11.67
N CYS A 561 -19.80 -18.78 10.80
CA CYS A 561 -21.05 -19.44 11.19
C CYS A 561 -20.92 -20.96 11.33
N ASP A 562 -19.80 -21.57 10.93
CA ASP A 562 -19.49 -22.99 11.08
C ASP A 562 -18.32 -23.16 12.07
N ASP A 563 -18.63 -23.27 13.35
CA ASP A 563 -17.62 -23.38 14.41
C ASP A 563 -16.68 -24.60 14.20
N ALA A 564 -17.21 -25.73 13.70
CA ALA A 564 -16.40 -26.93 13.43
C ALA A 564 -15.39 -26.67 12.30
N ARG A 565 -15.80 -25.96 11.24
CA ARG A 565 -14.93 -25.54 10.14
C ARG A 565 -13.89 -24.53 10.61
N TYR A 566 -14.30 -23.53 11.39
CA TYR A 566 -13.40 -22.51 11.94
C TYR A 566 -12.28 -23.14 12.76
N HIS A 567 -12.61 -23.98 13.72
CA HIS A 567 -11.61 -24.67 14.56
C HIS A 567 -10.74 -25.64 13.77
N ARG A 568 -11.27 -26.32 12.77
CA ARG A 568 -10.51 -27.21 11.87
C ARG A 568 -9.45 -26.47 11.06
N LEU A 569 -9.72 -25.22 10.65
CA LEU A 569 -8.76 -24.37 9.93
C LEU A 569 -7.60 -23.93 10.83
N LEU A 570 -7.82 -23.78 12.12
CA LEU A 570 -6.80 -23.42 13.12
C LEU A 570 -6.10 -24.62 13.76
N ALA A 571 -6.58 -25.84 13.51
CA ALA A 571 -5.99 -27.06 14.06
C ALA A 571 -4.72 -27.46 13.28
N PRO A 572 -3.78 -28.20 13.93
CA PRO A 572 -2.63 -28.78 13.22
C PRO A 572 -3.11 -29.65 12.05
N LYS A 573 -2.47 -29.54 10.91
CA LYS A 573 -2.70 -30.51 9.82
C LYS A 573 -2.11 -31.84 10.27
N LYS A 574 -2.96 -32.87 10.48
CA LYS A 574 -2.50 -34.25 10.62
C LYS A 574 -1.79 -34.62 9.30
N HIS A 575 -0.52 -35.04 9.40
CA HIS A 575 0.25 -35.58 8.28
C HIS A 575 -0.37 -36.89 7.79
#